data_09947f6c43e499fbd955dd3f1c507040
#
_entry.id   09947f6c43e499fbd955dd3f1c507040
#
_cell.length_a   1.000
_cell.length_b   1.000
_cell.length_c   1.000
_cell.angle_alpha   90.00
_cell.angle_beta   90.00
_cell.angle_gamma   90.00
#
_symmetry.space_group_name_H-M   'P 1'
#
loop_
_entity.id
_entity.type
_entity.pdbx_description
1 polymer ?
#
loop_
_entity_poly.entity_id
_entity_poly.type
_entity_poly.pdbx_seq_one_letter_code
_entity_poly.pdbx_strand_id
1 'polypeptide(L)'
;MNNNELQLTDLEQQVLEAFSELYCDFVINKGDPVPRRHIKGRCNLSNYKILKALKSLREKGLIKLVREYYEGDLEEEAFMMIGYRPTDKLEATELYKTIEKEVEEEIKEHFKLY
;
A
#
# COMPACT_ATOMS: atom_id res chain seq x y z
N MET A 1 13.59 -20.63 -2.86
CA MET A 1 13.56 -20.01 -2.90
C MET A 1 13.11 -19.08 -3.28
N ASN A 2 12.75 -18.92 -3.47
CA ASN A 2 12.36 -18.13 -3.82
C ASN A 2 12.18 -16.96 -3.80
N ASN A 3 12.30 -16.91 -3.37
CA ASN A 3 12.48 -15.62 -3.25
C ASN A 3 12.59 -14.92 -4.48
N ASN A 4 12.62 -15.50 -5.47
CA ASN A 4 12.72 -14.96 -6.76
C ASN A 4 11.44 -14.58 -7.38
N GLU A 5 10.35 -14.68 -6.66
CA GLU A 5 9.05 -14.26 -7.16
C GLU A 5 8.98 -12.77 -7.41
N LEU A 6 9.84 -11.99 -6.73
CA LEU A 6 9.90 -10.55 -6.93
C LEU A 6 11.33 -10.14 -7.20
N GLN A 7 11.54 -9.56 -8.38
CA GLN A 7 12.84 -9.02 -8.72
C GLN A 7 12.73 -7.50 -8.66
N LEU A 8 13.01 -6.97 -7.50
CA LEU A 8 12.82 -5.55 -7.22
C LEU A 8 14.16 -4.86 -7.00
N THR A 9 14.24 -3.62 -7.45
CA THR A 9 15.36 -2.76 -7.05
C THR A 9 15.14 -2.36 -5.61
N ASP A 10 16.19 -1.82 -4.96
CA ASP A 10 16.06 -1.33 -3.60
C ASP A 10 14.98 -0.26 -3.49
N LEU A 11 14.90 0.62 -4.49
CA LEU A 11 13.91 1.68 -4.51
C LEU A 11 12.50 1.11 -4.61
N GLU A 12 12.30 0.15 -5.50
CA GLU A 12 11.00 -0.49 -5.65
C GLU A 12 10.57 -1.20 -4.39
N GLN A 13 11.51 -1.89 -3.75
CA GLN A 13 11.20 -2.61 -2.53
C GLN A 13 10.80 -1.65 -1.41
N GLN A 14 11.54 -0.57 -1.27
CA GLN A 14 11.24 0.45 -0.24
C GLN A 14 9.84 1.00 -0.40
N VAL A 15 9.46 1.35 -1.64
CA VAL A 15 8.13 1.90 -1.93
C VAL A 15 7.06 0.84 -1.73
N LEU A 16 7.31 -0.38 -2.16
CA LEU A 16 6.34 -1.47 -2.03
C LEU A 16 6.09 -1.81 -0.56
N GLU A 17 7.13 -1.82 0.25
CA GLU A 17 6.98 -2.07 1.69
C GLU A 17 6.16 -0.97 2.35
N ALA A 18 6.45 0.29 2.02
CA ALA A 18 5.69 1.42 2.56
C ALA A 18 4.21 1.33 2.17
N PHE A 19 3.94 1.04 0.91
CA PHE A 19 2.59 0.87 0.43
C PHE A 19 1.86 -0.26 1.16
N SER A 20 2.52 -1.41 1.28
CA SER A 20 1.91 -2.58 1.90
C SER A 20 1.61 -2.35 3.36
N GLU A 21 2.52 -1.70 4.08
CA GLU A 21 2.28 -1.36 5.48
C GLU A 21 1.08 -0.45 5.66
N LEU A 22 0.96 0.54 4.78
CA LEU A 22 -0.17 1.47 4.82
C LEU A 22 -1.48 0.77 4.49
N TYR A 23 -1.47 -0.06 3.46
CA TYR A 23 -2.69 -0.74 3.04
C TYR A 23 -3.18 -1.76 4.07
N CYS A 24 -2.27 -2.46 4.72
CA CYS A 24 -2.62 -3.49 5.70
C CYS A 24 -3.06 -2.92 7.05
N ASP A 25 -2.86 -1.64 7.27
CA ASP A 25 -3.24 -1.01 8.54
C ASP A 25 -4.72 -0.65 8.51
N PHE A 26 -5.56 -1.58 8.96
CA PHE A 26 -7.01 -1.38 8.95
C PHE A 26 -7.49 -0.27 9.87
N VAL A 27 -6.71 0.09 10.87
CA VAL A 27 -7.10 1.15 11.80
C VAL A 27 -7.05 2.50 11.10
N ILE A 28 -6.04 2.70 10.28
CA ILE A 28 -5.86 3.96 9.57
C ILE A 28 -6.50 3.93 8.19
N ASN A 29 -6.24 2.88 7.43
CA ASN A 29 -6.64 2.83 6.03
C ASN A 29 -8.03 2.27 5.77
N LYS A 30 -8.47 1.34 6.58
CA LYS A 30 -9.81 0.74 6.49
C LYS A 30 -10.14 0.14 5.12
N GLY A 31 -9.12 -0.34 4.41
CA GLY A 31 -9.32 -0.99 3.13
C GLY A 31 -9.45 -0.06 1.95
N ASP A 32 -9.23 1.22 2.13
CA ASP A 32 -9.27 2.20 1.04
C ASP A 32 -8.02 2.14 0.19
N PRO A 33 -8.08 2.63 -1.06
CA PRO A 33 -6.87 2.79 -1.86
C PRO A 33 -5.89 3.72 -1.16
N VAL A 34 -4.60 3.48 -1.33
CA VAL A 34 -3.56 4.29 -0.67
C VAL A 34 -3.11 5.38 -1.63
N PRO A 35 -3.34 6.66 -1.30
CA PRO A 35 -2.89 7.75 -2.16
C PRO A 35 -1.37 7.87 -2.19
N ARG A 36 -0.86 8.38 -3.32
CA ARG A 36 0.58 8.57 -3.48
C ARG A 36 1.19 9.42 -2.35
N ARG A 37 0.48 10.46 -1.91
CA ARG A 37 1.00 11.34 -0.88
C ARG A 37 1.25 10.61 0.45
N HIS A 38 0.45 9.60 0.74
CA HIS A 38 0.65 8.81 1.96
C HIS A 38 1.89 7.93 1.84
N ILE A 39 2.10 7.36 0.65
CA ILE A 39 3.29 6.55 0.39
C ILE A 39 4.53 7.43 0.51
N LYS A 40 4.47 8.63 -0.09
CA LYS A 40 5.58 9.57 -0.01
C LYS A 40 5.88 9.98 1.43
N GLY A 41 4.83 10.17 2.23
CA GLY A 41 5.02 10.55 3.63
C GLY A 41 5.73 9.48 4.45
N ARG A 42 5.63 8.24 4.03
CA ARG A 42 6.27 7.13 4.73
C ARG A 42 7.68 6.85 4.21
N CYS A 43 7.99 7.31 3.00
CA CYS A 43 9.31 7.14 2.38
C CYS A 43 10.01 8.49 2.35
N ASN A 44 11.30 8.50 2.64
CA ASN A 44 12.07 9.74 2.54
C ASN A 44 12.67 9.83 1.13
N LEU A 45 11.80 9.95 0.14
CA LEU A 45 12.18 9.96 -1.27
C LEU A 45 11.53 11.14 -1.98
N SER A 46 12.17 11.58 -3.07
CA SER A 46 11.61 12.66 -3.89
C SER A 46 10.36 12.18 -4.63
N ASN A 47 9.54 13.13 -5.06
CA ASN A 47 8.36 12.82 -5.87
C ASN A 47 8.72 12.04 -7.12
N TYR A 48 9.83 12.41 -7.76
CA TYR A 48 10.27 11.73 -8.98
C TYR A 48 10.56 10.26 -8.71
N LYS A 49 11.28 9.97 -7.63
CA LYS A 49 11.62 8.59 -7.29
C LYS A 49 10.38 7.77 -6.93
N ILE A 50 9.46 8.37 -6.19
CA ILE A 50 8.21 7.71 -5.83
C ILE A 50 7.40 7.36 -7.08
N LEU A 51 7.23 8.33 -7.99
CA LEU A 51 6.46 8.10 -9.20
C LEU A 51 7.10 7.04 -10.09
N LYS A 52 8.42 7.08 -10.19
CA LYS A 52 9.17 6.12 -11.00
C LYS A 52 8.98 4.70 -10.45
N ALA A 53 9.10 4.56 -9.14
CA ALA A 53 8.93 3.26 -8.49
C ALA A 53 7.50 2.75 -8.62
N LEU A 54 6.50 3.61 -8.41
CA LEU A 54 5.10 3.22 -8.53
C LEU A 54 4.76 2.78 -9.94
N LYS A 55 5.28 3.49 -10.95
CA LYS A 55 5.07 3.11 -12.33
C LYS A 55 5.66 1.72 -12.61
N SER A 56 6.88 1.49 -12.15
CA SER A 56 7.55 0.21 -12.35
C SER A 56 6.80 -0.93 -11.64
N LEU A 57 6.33 -0.69 -10.43
CA LEU A 57 5.57 -1.69 -9.68
C LEU A 57 4.24 -2.02 -10.37
N ARG A 58 3.61 -1.03 -10.98
CA ARG A 58 2.40 -1.27 -11.77
C ARG A 58 2.70 -2.11 -12.98
N GLU A 59 3.80 -1.81 -13.68
CA GLU A 59 4.20 -2.58 -14.86
C GLU A 59 4.52 -4.02 -14.52
N LYS A 60 5.01 -4.25 -13.32
CA LYS A 60 5.28 -5.61 -12.83
C LYS A 60 4.00 -6.32 -12.34
N GLY A 61 2.89 -5.61 -12.32
CA GLY A 61 1.62 -6.20 -11.94
C GLY A 61 1.43 -6.39 -10.44
N LEU A 62 2.17 -5.65 -9.62
CA LEU A 62 2.11 -5.79 -8.18
C LEU A 62 1.11 -4.85 -7.52
N ILE A 63 0.93 -3.68 -8.10
CA ILE A 63 -0.05 -2.71 -7.62
C ILE A 63 -0.86 -2.21 -8.80
N LYS A 64 -2.03 -1.65 -8.49
CA LYS A 64 -2.89 -1.05 -9.53
C LYS A 64 -3.37 0.30 -9.05
N LEU A 65 -3.49 1.23 -9.99
CA LEU A 65 -4.02 2.56 -9.71
C LEU A 65 -5.51 2.51 -9.95
N VAL A 66 -6.28 2.93 -8.96
CA VAL A 66 -7.74 2.89 -9.06
C VAL A 66 -8.35 4.24 -8.74
N ARG A 67 -9.56 4.45 -9.26
CA ARG A 67 -10.38 5.60 -8.95
C ARG A 67 -11.67 5.05 -8.38
N GLU A 68 -11.97 5.41 -7.14
CA GLU A 68 -13.16 4.91 -6.47
C GLU A 68 -13.98 6.07 -5.97
N TYR A 69 -15.27 5.97 -6.22
CA TYR A 69 -16.20 7.01 -5.85
C TYR A 69 -16.85 6.63 -4.52
N TYR A 70 -16.81 7.55 -3.58
CA TYR A 70 -17.40 7.35 -2.26
C TYR A 70 -18.48 8.36 -2.03
N GLU A 71 -19.58 7.91 -1.44
CA GLU A 71 -20.69 8.78 -1.06
C GLU A 71 -20.69 8.86 0.47
N GLY A 72 -20.76 10.07 0.98
CA GLY A 72 -20.94 10.27 2.41
C GLY A 72 -22.43 10.19 2.74
N ASP A 73 -22.77 10.52 3.96
CA ASP A 73 -24.16 10.52 4.40
C ASP A 73 -24.98 11.57 3.68
N LEU A 74 -24.34 12.63 3.20
CA LEU A 74 -24.97 13.72 2.45
C LEU A 74 -24.39 13.72 1.04
N GLU A 75 -25.19 14.12 0.07
CA GLU A 75 -24.75 14.16 -1.33
C GLU A 75 -23.52 15.03 -1.53
N GLU A 76 -23.41 16.11 -0.78
CA GLU A 76 -22.25 17.00 -0.87
C GLU A 76 -20.97 16.37 -0.36
N GLU A 77 -21.07 15.24 0.31
CA GLU A 77 -19.90 14.56 0.82
C GLU A 77 -19.30 13.56 -0.15
N ALA A 78 -19.94 13.41 -1.32
CA ALA A 78 -19.43 12.49 -2.33
C ALA A 78 -18.07 12.95 -2.83
N PHE A 79 -17.15 12.05 -2.97
CA PHE A 79 -15.82 12.39 -3.48
C PHE A 79 -15.21 11.18 -4.18
N MET A 80 -14.20 11.48 -5.02
CA MET A 80 -13.47 10.44 -5.72
C MET A 80 -12.12 10.26 -5.05
N MET A 81 -11.78 9.02 -4.74
CA MET A 81 -10.48 8.69 -4.18
C MET A 81 -9.63 8.03 -5.26
N ILE A 82 -8.45 8.57 -5.48
CA ILE A 82 -7.48 8.01 -6.41
C ILE A 82 -6.32 7.48 -5.60
N GLY A 83 -6.00 6.20 -5.78
CA GLY A 83 -4.92 5.60 -5.01
C GLY A 83 -4.56 4.24 -5.55
N TYR A 84 -3.75 3.54 -4.79
CA TYR A 84 -3.20 2.25 -5.19
C TYR A 84 -3.77 1.13 -4.34
N ARG A 85 -4.03 -0.01 -5.00
CA ARG A 85 -4.43 -1.24 -4.31
C ARG A 85 -3.48 -2.36 -4.70
N PRO A 86 -3.31 -3.34 -3.82
CA PRO A 86 -2.49 -4.50 -4.19
C PRO A 86 -3.24 -5.34 -5.22
N THR A 87 -2.48 -6.06 -6.04
CA THR A 87 -3.05 -7.05 -6.95
C THR A 87 -3.00 -8.41 -6.26
N ASP A 88 -3.71 -9.38 -6.83
CA ASP A 88 -3.67 -10.76 -6.33
C ASP A 88 -2.23 -11.29 -6.38
N LYS A 89 -1.47 -10.87 -7.38
CA LYS A 89 -0.08 -11.29 -7.52
C LYS A 89 0.75 -10.84 -6.31
N LEU A 90 0.57 -9.59 -5.88
CA LEU A 90 1.30 -9.10 -4.71
C LEU A 90 0.83 -9.81 -3.44
N GLU A 91 -0.47 -9.95 -3.27
CA GLU A 91 -1.02 -10.57 -2.07
C GLU A 91 -0.60 -12.01 -1.88
N ALA A 92 -0.21 -12.67 -2.97
CA ALA A 92 0.26 -14.06 -2.92
C ALA A 92 1.72 -14.19 -2.52
N THR A 93 2.47 -13.07 -2.48
CA THR A 93 3.90 -13.13 -2.19
C THR A 93 4.18 -13.28 -0.70
N GLU A 94 5.34 -13.86 -0.39
CA GLU A 94 5.78 -13.95 1.00
C GLU A 94 6.05 -12.58 1.60
N LEU A 95 6.57 -11.66 0.79
CA LEU A 95 6.81 -10.30 1.24
C LEU A 95 5.53 -9.67 1.78
N TYR A 96 4.45 -9.73 1.01
CA TYR A 96 3.20 -9.12 1.41
C TYR A 96 2.61 -9.81 2.65
N LYS A 97 2.64 -11.13 2.68
CA LYS A 97 2.11 -11.89 3.81
C LYS A 97 2.87 -11.60 5.11
N THR A 98 4.18 -11.43 5.00
CA THR A 98 5.01 -11.10 6.15
C THR A 98 4.66 -9.71 6.67
N ILE A 99 4.51 -8.73 5.77
CA ILE A 99 4.15 -7.38 6.17
C ILE A 99 2.76 -7.34 6.81
N GLU A 100 1.81 -8.03 6.19
CA GLU A 100 0.44 -8.10 6.70
C GLU A 100 0.43 -8.64 8.12
N LYS A 101 1.18 -9.69 8.37
CA LYS A 101 1.27 -10.29 9.68
C LYS A 101 1.92 -9.36 10.69
N GLU A 102 3.01 -8.71 10.31
CA GLU A 102 3.71 -7.78 11.19
C GLU A 102 2.83 -6.61 11.60
N VAL A 103 2.13 -6.03 10.63
CA VAL A 103 1.22 -4.92 10.90
C VAL A 103 0.09 -5.36 11.83
N GLU A 104 -0.47 -6.53 11.57
CA GLU A 104 -1.53 -7.08 12.40
C GLU A 104 -1.07 -7.29 13.84
N GLU A 105 0.14 -7.80 14.02
CA GLU A 105 0.70 -7.98 15.34
C GLU A 105 0.97 -6.68 16.06
N GLU A 106 1.43 -5.67 15.34
CA GLU A 106 1.64 -4.34 15.91
C GLU A 106 0.33 -3.72 16.39
N ILE A 107 -0.72 -3.88 15.61
CA ILE A 107 -2.04 -3.37 15.99
C ILE A 107 -2.55 -4.08 17.24
N LYS A 108 -2.42 -5.40 17.30
CA LYS A 108 -2.83 -6.17 18.45
C LYS A 108 -2.06 -5.75 19.71
N GLU A 109 -0.76 -5.55 19.56
CA GLU A 109 0.08 -5.16 20.66
C GLU A 109 -0.31 -3.77 21.19
N HIS A 110 -0.62 -2.86 20.28
CA HIS A 110 -1.07 -1.52 20.66
C HIS A 110 -2.36 -1.56 21.46
N PHE A 111 -3.34 -2.33 21.00
CA PHE A 111 -4.63 -2.41 21.69
C PHE A 111 -4.59 -3.24 22.97
N LYS A 112 -3.58 -4.09 23.10
CA LYS A 112 -3.42 -4.88 24.29
C LYS A 112 -3.07 -4.06 25.52
N LEU A 113 -2.54 -2.87 25.30
CA LEU A 113 -2.15 -1.96 26.38
C LEU A 113 -3.33 -1.25 27.01
N TYR A 114 -4.48 -1.40 26.44
CA TYR A 114 -5.70 -0.80 26.96
C TYR A 114 -6.65 -1.86 27.49
#